data_47135642060db7a31896edc37ee5f036
#
_entry.id   47135642060db7a31896edc37ee5f036
#
_cell.length_a   1.000
_cell.length_b   1.000
_cell.length_c   1.000
_cell.angle_alpha   90.00
_cell.angle_beta   90.00
_cell.angle_gamma   90.00
#
_symmetry.space_group_name_H-M   'P 1'
#
loop_
_entity.id
_entity.type
_entity.pdbx_description
1 polymer ?
#
loop_
_entity_poly.entity_id
_entity_poly.type
_entity_poly.pdbx_seq_one_letter_code
_entity_poly.pdbx_strand_id
1 'polypeptide(L)'
;AQTWHWVDATDACRELDRVVRPGGRVVLVWNNLDVSHPWILRLARIMHSGDIQRPGFLPEVHAPWRITRELRTGWVQHLRTQQLHDLMATRSYWLKSGPAVRERMTENLRWYLHDRLEFHEGQLLAIPYRTDAFVLER
;
A
#
# COMPACT_ATOMS: atom_id res chain seq x y z
N ALA A 1 1.07 9.64 -4.94
CA ALA A 1 0.42 8.56 -4.20
C ALA A 1 1.44 7.88 -3.28
N GLN A 2 1.01 7.41 -2.11
CA GLN A 2 1.81 6.61 -1.16
C GLN A 2 3.16 7.24 -0.75
N THR A 3 3.22 8.55 -0.62
CA THR A 3 4.45 9.27 -0.25
C THR A 3 4.28 10.03 1.06
N TRP A 4 3.06 10.46 1.37
CA TRP A 4 2.76 11.37 2.48
C TRP A 4 3.26 10.88 3.84
N HIS A 5 3.19 9.59 4.11
CA HIS A 5 3.65 8.97 5.35
C HIS A 5 5.19 8.91 5.51
N TRP A 6 5.95 9.37 4.50
CA TRP A 6 7.42 9.45 4.52
C TRP A 6 7.94 10.87 4.77
N VAL A 7 7.06 11.87 4.78
CA VAL A 7 7.43 13.26 4.96
C VAL A 7 6.93 13.79 6.30
N ASP A 8 7.60 14.82 6.84
CA ASP A 8 7.06 15.59 7.95
C ASP A 8 5.81 16.35 7.47
N ALA A 9 4.68 16.11 8.12
CA ALA A 9 3.39 16.67 7.70
C ALA A 9 3.33 18.20 7.81
N THR A 10 4.01 18.78 8.81
CA THR A 10 4.08 20.25 9.00
C THR A 10 4.85 20.91 7.88
N ASP A 11 6.05 20.38 7.58
CA ASP A 11 6.90 20.90 6.51
C ASP A 11 6.26 20.69 5.14
N ALA A 12 5.64 19.54 4.92
CA ALA A 12 4.92 19.26 3.68
C ALA A 12 3.73 20.19 3.49
N CYS A 13 2.93 20.46 4.53
CA CYS A 13 1.82 21.41 4.45
C CYS A 13 2.30 22.84 4.17
N ARG A 14 3.43 23.25 4.76
CA ARG A 14 4.05 24.56 4.48
C ARG A 14 4.50 24.67 3.03
N GLU A 15 5.13 23.62 2.50
CA GLU A 15 5.58 23.62 1.10
C GLU A 15 4.39 23.57 0.12
N LEU A 16 3.34 22.82 0.44
CA LEU A 16 2.10 22.85 -0.34
C LEU A 16 1.48 24.25 -0.36
N ASP A 17 1.51 24.97 0.76
CA ASP A 17 1.00 26.34 0.83
C ASP A 17 1.78 27.30 -0.06
N ARG A 18 3.08 27.08 -0.20
CA ARG A 18 3.97 27.87 -1.07
C ARG A 18 3.73 27.59 -2.57
N VAL A 19 3.50 26.33 -2.94
CA VAL A 19 3.54 25.92 -4.37
C VAL A 19 2.14 25.79 -4.99
N VAL A 20 1.10 25.54 -4.20
CA VAL A 20 -0.25 25.39 -4.71
C VAL A 20 -0.91 26.77 -4.81
N ARG A 21 -1.42 27.11 -6.00
CA ARG A 21 -2.13 28.39 -6.22
C ARG A 21 -3.38 28.50 -5.35
N PRO A 22 -3.88 29.72 -5.04
CA PRO A 22 -5.16 29.92 -4.37
C PRO A 22 -6.29 29.17 -5.06
N GLY A 23 -7.14 28.48 -4.28
CA GLY A 23 -8.21 27.62 -4.78
C GLY A 23 -7.76 26.27 -5.36
N GLY A 24 -6.45 26.01 -5.36
CA GLY A 24 -5.91 24.70 -5.75
C GLY A 24 -6.20 23.64 -4.71
N ARG A 25 -6.23 22.38 -5.14
CA ARG A 25 -6.49 21.21 -4.31
C ARG A 25 -5.33 20.25 -4.36
N VAL A 26 -5.14 19.49 -3.27
CA VAL A 26 -4.20 18.39 -3.21
C VAL A 26 -4.97 17.10 -2.97
N VAL A 27 -4.59 16.04 -3.65
CA VAL A 27 -5.18 14.71 -3.46
C VAL A 27 -4.12 13.76 -2.94
N LEU A 28 -4.36 13.21 -1.75
CA LEU A 28 -3.55 12.14 -1.18
C LEU A 28 -4.25 10.82 -1.47
N VAL A 29 -3.49 9.83 -1.98
CA VAL A 29 -4.06 8.52 -2.38
C VAL A 29 -3.17 7.39 -1.88
N TRP A 30 -3.80 6.38 -1.29
CA TRP A 30 -3.18 5.09 -0.94
C TRP A 30 -3.93 3.94 -1.59
N ASN A 31 -3.17 3.02 -2.18
CA ASN A 31 -3.66 1.71 -2.60
C ASN A 31 -3.05 0.66 -1.68
N ASN A 32 -3.86 0.06 -0.85
CA ASN A 32 -3.42 -0.94 0.12
C ASN A 32 -4.03 -2.30 -0.21
N LEU A 33 -3.28 -3.37 0.07
CA LEU A 33 -3.90 -4.70 0.15
C LEU A 33 -5.03 -4.66 1.18
N ASP A 34 -6.18 -5.25 0.87
CA ASP A 34 -7.28 -5.31 1.82
C ASP A 34 -7.04 -6.38 2.88
N VAL A 35 -6.35 -5.97 3.94
CA VAL A 35 -5.97 -6.85 5.07
C VAL A 35 -7.14 -7.22 5.99
N SER A 36 -8.37 -6.82 5.68
CA SER A 36 -9.56 -7.34 6.33
C SER A 36 -9.79 -8.82 6.02
N HIS A 37 -9.25 -9.30 4.90
CA HIS A 37 -9.20 -10.71 4.56
C HIS A 37 -8.02 -11.40 5.26
N PRO A 38 -8.22 -12.42 6.11
CA PRO A 38 -7.13 -13.05 6.88
C PRO A 38 -5.97 -13.58 6.03
N TRP A 39 -6.27 -14.14 4.86
CA TRP A 39 -5.24 -14.66 3.97
C TRP A 39 -4.41 -13.53 3.31
N ILE A 40 -5.03 -12.39 3.01
CA ILE A 40 -4.34 -11.19 2.53
C ILE A 40 -3.46 -10.58 3.63
N LEU A 41 -3.95 -10.53 4.86
CA LEU A 41 -3.15 -10.07 6.00
C LEU A 41 -1.88 -10.92 6.15
N ARG A 42 -1.99 -12.24 6.03
CA ARG A 42 -0.84 -13.14 6.09
C ARG A 42 0.10 -12.93 4.90
N LEU A 43 -0.46 -12.81 3.68
CA LEU A 43 0.29 -12.50 2.47
C LEU A 43 1.09 -11.20 2.62
N ALA A 44 0.44 -10.13 3.09
CA ALA A 44 1.05 -8.83 3.33
C ALA A 44 2.23 -8.91 4.30
N ARG A 45 2.12 -9.70 5.36
CA ARG A 45 3.20 -9.93 6.33
C ARG A 45 4.38 -10.68 5.70
N ILE A 46 4.12 -11.73 4.92
CA ILE A 46 5.15 -12.48 4.20
C ILE A 46 5.91 -11.59 3.22
N MET A 47 5.19 -10.73 2.50
CA MET A 47 5.77 -9.79 1.53
C MET A 47 6.39 -8.54 2.20
N HIS A 48 6.35 -8.43 3.52
CA HIS A 48 6.78 -7.24 4.26
C HIS A 48 6.20 -5.93 3.69
N SER A 49 4.89 -5.95 3.42
CA SER A 49 4.16 -4.77 2.96
C SER A 49 3.88 -3.85 4.16
N GLY A 50 4.93 -3.16 4.64
CA GLY A 50 4.89 -2.37 5.88
C GLY A 50 4.03 -1.11 5.83
N ASP A 51 3.69 -0.65 4.63
CA ASP A 51 3.02 0.64 4.42
C ASP A 51 1.49 0.51 4.32
N ILE A 52 0.92 -0.58 4.87
CA ILE A 52 -0.52 -0.80 4.83
C ILE A 52 -1.19 0.02 5.91
N GLN A 53 -1.93 1.02 5.48
CA GLN A 53 -2.75 1.81 6.38
C GLN A 53 -3.95 1.01 6.88
N ARG A 54 -4.26 1.13 8.17
CA ARG A 54 -5.44 0.47 8.75
C ARG A 54 -6.73 1.05 8.15
N PRO A 55 -7.78 0.24 8.01
CA PRO A 55 -9.10 0.76 7.65
C PRO A 55 -9.50 1.91 8.58
N GLY A 56 -9.98 3.02 7.99
CA GLY A 56 -10.41 4.18 8.77
C GLY A 56 -9.31 5.16 9.16
N PHE A 57 -8.04 4.93 8.76
CA PHE A 57 -6.98 5.91 9.03
C PHE A 57 -7.29 7.28 8.40
N LEU A 58 -6.75 8.31 9.00
CA LEU A 58 -6.72 9.67 8.46
C LEU A 58 -5.26 10.11 8.36
N PRO A 59 -4.83 10.71 7.25
CA PRO A 59 -3.50 11.29 7.16
C PRO A 59 -3.41 12.52 8.08
N GLU A 60 -2.26 12.69 8.70
CA GLU A 60 -1.96 13.90 9.44
C GLU A 60 -1.83 15.07 8.46
N VAL A 61 -2.58 16.17 8.73
CA VAL A 61 -2.62 17.37 7.91
C VAL A 61 -2.69 18.58 8.83
N HIS A 62 -1.90 19.62 8.54
CA HIS A 62 -1.82 20.83 9.34
C HIS A 62 -2.36 22.06 8.60
N ALA A 63 -2.84 23.02 9.39
CA ALA A 63 -3.31 24.30 8.87
C ALA A 63 -2.24 24.98 7.97
N PRO A 64 -2.67 25.67 6.92
CA PRO A 64 -4.06 26.02 6.55
C PRO A 64 -4.82 24.91 5.82
N TRP A 65 -4.19 23.76 5.55
CA TRP A 65 -4.78 22.63 4.85
C TRP A 65 -5.70 21.82 5.77
N ARG A 66 -6.81 21.36 5.22
CA ARG A 66 -7.75 20.44 5.87
C ARG A 66 -8.29 19.41 4.90
N ILE A 67 -8.64 18.24 5.40
CA ILE A 67 -9.35 17.22 4.62
C ILE A 67 -10.81 17.68 4.44
N THR A 68 -11.23 17.85 3.20
CA THR A 68 -12.60 18.29 2.85
C THR A 68 -13.45 17.17 2.27
N ARG A 69 -12.81 16.15 1.71
CA ARG A 69 -13.49 14.96 1.16
C ARG A 69 -12.65 13.72 1.38
N GLU A 70 -13.34 12.62 1.60
CA GLU A 70 -12.78 11.28 1.65
C GLU A 70 -13.47 10.38 0.63
N LEU A 71 -12.71 9.51 0.00
CA LEU A 71 -13.21 8.41 -0.81
C LEU A 71 -12.52 7.14 -0.34
N ARG A 72 -13.31 6.14 -0.02
CA ARG A 72 -12.82 4.79 0.31
C ARG A 72 -13.53 3.80 -0.61
N THR A 73 -12.76 3.04 -1.36
CA THR A 73 -13.30 2.08 -2.32
C THR A 73 -12.47 0.81 -2.34
N GLY A 74 -13.11 -0.29 -2.67
CA GLY A 74 -12.45 -1.58 -2.90
C GLY A 74 -12.35 -1.88 -4.39
N TRP A 75 -11.30 -2.60 -4.78
CA TRP A 75 -11.12 -3.13 -6.12
C TRP A 75 -10.31 -4.42 -6.07
N VAL A 76 -10.24 -5.12 -7.18
CA VAL A 76 -9.55 -6.41 -7.28
C VAL A 76 -8.51 -6.33 -8.38
N GLN A 77 -7.28 -6.75 -8.05
CA GLN A 77 -6.24 -6.98 -9.02
C GLN A 77 -6.13 -8.49 -9.30
N HIS A 78 -6.24 -8.89 -10.55
CA HIS A 78 -6.03 -10.27 -10.93
C HIS A 78 -4.55 -10.51 -11.22
N LEU A 79 -3.91 -11.35 -10.42
CA LEU A 79 -2.49 -11.71 -10.53
C LEU A 79 -2.33 -13.23 -10.55
N ARG A 80 -1.40 -13.70 -11.35
CA ARG A 80 -0.93 -15.10 -11.27
C ARG A 80 0.01 -15.25 -10.07
N THR A 81 0.14 -16.48 -9.57
CA THR A 81 1.01 -16.77 -8.41
C THR A 81 2.43 -16.25 -8.60
N GLN A 82 3.01 -16.35 -9.81
CA GLN A 82 4.35 -15.80 -10.11
C GLN A 82 4.41 -14.29 -9.98
N GLN A 83 3.36 -13.58 -10.39
CA GLN A 83 3.30 -12.13 -10.30
C GLN A 83 3.24 -11.61 -8.85
N LEU A 84 2.87 -12.45 -7.89
CA LEU A 84 2.99 -12.11 -6.47
C LEU A 84 4.46 -12.09 -6.02
N HIS A 85 5.31 -12.94 -6.57
CA HIS A 85 6.76 -12.86 -6.36
C HIS A 85 7.34 -11.58 -6.95
N ASP A 86 6.92 -11.20 -8.16
CA ASP A 86 7.32 -9.95 -8.80
C ASP A 86 6.87 -8.74 -7.96
N LEU A 87 5.63 -8.75 -7.47
CA LEU A 87 5.09 -7.72 -6.60
C LEU A 87 5.90 -7.60 -5.29
N MET A 88 6.25 -8.74 -4.67
CA MET A 88 7.10 -8.76 -3.48
C MET A 88 8.48 -8.14 -3.76
N ALA A 89 9.06 -8.41 -4.93
CA ALA A 89 10.36 -7.89 -5.33
C ALA A 89 10.38 -6.35 -5.52
N THR A 90 9.23 -5.72 -5.68
CA THR A 90 9.11 -4.25 -5.76
C THR A 90 9.08 -3.57 -4.37
N ARG A 91 8.95 -4.32 -3.28
CA ARG A 91 8.80 -3.74 -1.94
C ARG A 91 10.13 -3.24 -1.39
N SER A 92 10.07 -2.14 -0.63
CA SER A 92 11.26 -1.50 -0.04
C SER A 92 12.08 -2.47 0.82
N TYR A 93 11.41 -3.36 1.58
CA TYR A 93 12.10 -4.35 2.39
C TYR A 93 12.91 -5.32 1.52
N TRP A 94 12.33 -5.83 0.43
CA TRP A 94 13.04 -6.69 -0.53
C TRP A 94 14.25 -5.97 -1.13
N LEU A 95 14.04 -4.74 -1.60
CA LEU A 95 15.10 -3.96 -2.26
C LEU A 95 16.29 -3.70 -1.35
N LYS A 96 16.05 -3.52 -0.05
CA LYS A 96 17.08 -3.30 0.97
C LYS A 96 17.68 -4.59 1.53
N SER A 97 17.11 -5.75 1.22
CA SER A 97 17.52 -7.04 1.77
C SER A 97 18.62 -7.69 0.94
N GLY A 98 19.52 -8.42 1.62
CA GLY A 98 20.52 -9.24 0.98
C GLY A 98 19.97 -10.56 0.43
N PRO A 99 20.81 -11.33 -0.34
CA PRO A 99 20.38 -12.53 -1.04
C PRO A 99 19.72 -13.59 -0.12
N ALA A 100 20.29 -13.87 1.03
CA ALA A 100 19.76 -14.89 1.97
C ALA A 100 18.37 -14.52 2.52
N VAL A 101 18.09 -13.22 2.72
CA VAL A 101 16.77 -12.75 3.16
C VAL A 101 15.76 -12.86 2.03
N ARG A 102 16.13 -12.47 0.81
CA ARG A 102 15.30 -12.60 -0.37
C ARG A 102 14.93 -14.05 -0.67
N GLU A 103 15.88 -14.96 -0.53
CA GLU A 103 15.64 -16.40 -0.69
C GLU A 103 14.58 -16.89 0.31
N ARG A 104 14.75 -16.59 1.61
CA ARG A 104 13.75 -16.94 2.63
C ARG A 104 12.38 -16.34 2.36
N MET A 105 12.30 -15.10 1.89
CA MET A 105 11.04 -14.47 1.52
C MET A 105 10.37 -15.21 0.35
N THR A 106 11.16 -15.60 -0.66
CA THR A 106 10.68 -16.37 -1.82
C THR A 106 10.15 -17.73 -1.39
N GLU A 107 10.90 -18.45 -0.54
CA GLU A 107 10.47 -19.76 -0.01
C GLU A 107 9.21 -19.65 0.84
N ASN A 108 9.12 -18.64 1.72
CA ASN A 108 7.95 -18.39 2.55
C ASN A 108 6.71 -18.10 1.70
N LEU A 109 6.86 -17.28 0.65
CA LEU A 109 5.75 -16.96 -0.24
C LEU A 109 5.31 -18.18 -1.02
N ARG A 110 6.26 -18.96 -1.58
CA ARG A 110 5.98 -20.21 -2.29
C ARG A 110 5.23 -21.21 -1.38
N TRP A 111 5.76 -21.45 -0.17
CA TRP A 111 5.10 -22.31 0.82
C TRP A 111 3.68 -21.84 1.12
N TYR A 112 3.49 -20.53 1.34
CA TYR A 112 2.18 -19.99 1.69
C TYR A 112 1.16 -20.18 0.56
N LEU A 113 1.56 -19.89 -0.67
CA LEU A 113 0.66 -20.00 -1.83
C LEU A 113 0.34 -21.45 -2.19
N HIS A 114 1.33 -22.33 -2.21
CA HIS A 114 1.18 -23.66 -2.78
C HIS A 114 0.93 -24.73 -1.73
N ASP A 115 1.63 -24.70 -0.58
CA ASP A 115 1.49 -25.74 0.44
C ASP A 115 0.39 -25.40 1.46
N ARG A 116 0.23 -24.11 1.82
CA ARG A 116 -0.77 -23.71 2.84
C ARG A 116 -2.12 -23.34 2.25
N LEU A 117 -2.16 -22.62 1.12
CA LEU A 117 -3.39 -22.21 0.43
C LEU A 117 -3.76 -23.12 -0.73
N GLU A 118 -2.90 -24.08 -1.07
CA GLU A 118 -3.11 -25.09 -2.12
C GLU A 118 -3.41 -24.49 -3.51
N PHE A 119 -2.93 -23.28 -3.79
CA PHE A 119 -3.02 -22.70 -5.12
C PHE A 119 -2.05 -23.38 -6.08
N HIS A 120 -2.50 -23.64 -7.31
CA HIS A 120 -1.65 -24.19 -8.35
C HIS A 120 -0.67 -23.15 -8.89
N GLU A 121 0.47 -23.62 -9.40
CA GLU A 121 1.39 -22.74 -10.13
C GLU A 121 0.68 -22.10 -11.33
N GLY A 122 0.88 -20.80 -11.51
CA GLY A 122 0.24 -20.02 -12.57
C GLY A 122 -1.25 -19.74 -12.36
N GLN A 123 -1.85 -20.16 -11.25
CA GLN A 123 -3.24 -19.87 -10.93
C GLN A 123 -3.48 -18.37 -10.89
N LEU A 124 -4.58 -17.93 -11.51
CA LEU A 124 -5.03 -16.55 -11.45
C LEU A 124 -5.79 -16.32 -10.14
N LEU A 125 -5.33 -15.35 -9.36
CA LEU A 125 -5.87 -15.00 -8.07
C LEU A 125 -6.51 -13.62 -8.10
N ALA A 126 -7.62 -13.46 -7.42
CA ALA A 126 -8.27 -12.18 -7.19
C ALA A 126 -7.70 -11.56 -5.90
N ILE A 127 -6.82 -10.58 -6.05
CA ILE A 127 -6.18 -9.91 -4.91
C ILE A 127 -6.98 -8.66 -4.56
N PRO A 128 -7.65 -8.62 -3.41
CA PRO A 128 -8.45 -7.46 -3.01
C PRO A 128 -7.55 -6.32 -2.54
N TYR A 129 -7.87 -5.13 -3.02
CA TYR A 129 -7.25 -3.86 -2.65
C TYR A 129 -8.29 -2.89 -2.12
N ARG A 130 -7.82 -1.96 -1.32
CA ARG A 130 -8.56 -0.80 -0.87
C ARG A 130 -7.83 0.46 -1.31
N THR A 131 -8.56 1.39 -1.89
CA THR A 131 -8.09 2.75 -2.17
C THR A 131 -8.69 3.71 -1.16
N ASP A 132 -7.83 4.44 -0.47
CA ASP A 132 -8.20 5.55 0.40
C ASP A 132 -7.68 6.84 -0.25
N ALA A 133 -8.56 7.77 -0.56
CA ALA A 133 -8.23 9.06 -1.14
C ALA A 133 -8.81 10.21 -0.33
N PHE A 134 -8.02 11.28 -0.18
CA PHE A 134 -8.36 12.45 0.61
C PHE A 134 -8.11 13.72 -0.20
N VAL A 135 -9.09 14.60 -0.26
CA VAL A 135 -8.94 15.91 -0.88
C VAL A 135 -8.62 16.93 0.20
N LEU A 136 -7.54 17.65 0.00
CA LEU A 136 -7.11 18.74 0.87
C LEU A 136 -7.43 20.08 0.21
N GLU A 137 -7.99 20.98 1.00
CA GLU A 137 -8.24 22.37 0.65
C GLU A 137 -7.76 23.29 1.79
N ARG A 138 -7.49 24.54 1.48
CA ARG A 138 -7.14 25.59 2.44
C ARG A 138 -8.15 26.73 2.43
#